data_b0a5c6aef199c565a93bd891adbdac9f
#
_entry.id   b0a5c6aef199c565a93bd891adbdac9f
#
_cell.length_a   1.000
_cell.length_b   1.000
_cell.length_c   1.000
_cell.angle_alpha   90.00
_cell.angle_beta   90.00
_cell.angle_gamma   90.00
#
_symmetry.space_group_name_H-M   'P 1'
#
loop_
_entity.id
_entity.type
_entity.pdbx_description
1 polymer ?
#
loop_
_entity_poly.entity_id
_entity_poly.type
_entity_poly.pdbx_seq_one_letter_code
_entity_poly.pdbx_strand_id
1 'polypeptide(L)'
;MSDKKELERILEVQKKAHLRDGPLSLEQRKEWIDRLINSIIEYQDKIPVAISKDFSHRSETSSLLTDVASSITSLKIAKNNIKQWMKPSKRRVSPAILGLLGAKLRVEYQPLGTIGLISPWNFPVVLTFGPLGSIFAAGNRVMIKPSEFTPRTSELMKNMFEDNFSEEEVAVITGGPEVGADFSSLPFDHLLFTGATSIGKHVMRAASENLVPVTLELGGKSPVIISDTSNVEQSSKRIIAGKTMNAGQICLAPDYVLLPENKLDKFIMHAKETVSIMFPSIKDNDDYTSVINERHYSRLKSYIDEAKDNGCEVIEINPAEEDFEQQEHYKIPPTLLINPDDNLKVMQEEIFGPILPIKTYKEFDETIDYVNKKDRPLGLYYFGSNNNELSTVLNKTTSGGVTVNDVIFHVAQDNAPFGGVGPSGMGSYHGEEGFKNFSHAKTIFTQTKLDNVISVFRPPYGSKARKALKSQIKA
;
A
#
# COMPACT_ATOMS: atom_id res chain seq x y z
N MET A 1 5.19 26.10 13.38
CA MET A 1 3.80 25.73 13.72
C MET A 1 3.02 25.87 12.43
N SER A 2 2.48 24.78 11.89
CA SER A 2 1.48 24.90 10.82
C SER A 2 0.28 25.61 11.45
N ASP A 3 -0.12 26.73 10.89
CA ASP A 3 -1.37 27.34 11.29
C ASP A 3 -2.49 26.49 10.67
N LYS A 4 -3.27 25.77 11.47
CA LYS A 4 -4.42 24.97 11.00
C LYS A 4 -5.29 25.77 10.04
N LYS A 5 -5.39 27.07 10.24
CA LYS A 5 -6.09 28.01 9.36
C LYS A 5 -5.50 28.02 7.95
N GLU A 6 -4.18 27.87 7.80
CA GLU A 6 -3.57 27.80 6.47
C GLU A 6 -3.91 26.49 5.74
N LEU A 7 -3.97 25.39 6.48
CA LEU A 7 -4.44 24.11 5.92
C LEU A 7 -5.91 24.20 5.46
N GLU A 8 -6.77 24.81 6.27
CA GLU A 8 -8.17 25.06 5.96
C GLU A 8 -8.32 25.98 4.74
N ARG A 9 -7.50 27.05 4.63
CA ARG A 9 -7.47 27.96 3.49
C ARG A 9 -7.14 27.22 2.18
N ILE A 10 -6.08 26.42 2.19
CA ILE A 10 -5.65 25.65 0.99
C ILE A 10 -6.74 24.68 0.57
N LEU A 11 -7.32 23.94 1.52
CA LEU A 11 -8.41 23.02 1.23
C LEU A 11 -9.61 23.75 0.60
N GLU A 12 -9.97 24.92 1.13
CA GLU A 12 -11.08 25.71 0.60
C GLU A 12 -10.79 26.23 -0.81
N VAL A 13 -9.54 26.64 -1.10
CA VAL A 13 -9.08 27.05 -2.44
C VAL A 13 -9.26 25.91 -3.42
N GLN A 14 -8.82 24.72 -3.09
CA GLN A 14 -8.97 23.53 -3.94
C GLN A 14 -10.44 23.14 -4.15
N LYS A 15 -11.26 23.16 -3.10
CA LYS A 15 -12.70 22.87 -3.21
C LYS A 15 -13.43 23.88 -4.09
N LYS A 16 -13.13 25.16 -3.95
CA LYS A 16 -13.70 26.22 -4.83
C LYS A 16 -13.27 26.03 -6.27
N ALA A 17 -11.99 25.71 -6.52
CA ALA A 17 -11.49 25.44 -7.85
C ALA A 17 -12.15 24.20 -8.48
N HIS A 18 -12.36 23.13 -7.69
CA HIS A 18 -13.08 21.94 -8.16
C HIS A 18 -14.52 22.25 -8.58
N LEU A 19 -15.24 23.07 -7.81
CA LEU A 19 -16.61 23.48 -8.14
C LEU A 19 -16.66 24.42 -9.33
N ARG A 20 -15.71 25.36 -9.45
CA ARG A 20 -15.62 26.32 -10.56
C ARG A 20 -15.35 25.62 -11.90
N ASP A 21 -14.38 24.70 -11.91
CA ASP A 21 -13.87 24.10 -13.15
C ASP A 21 -14.69 22.87 -13.57
N GLY A 22 -15.41 22.26 -12.63
CA GLY A 22 -16.14 21.02 -12.86
C GLY A 22 -15.21 19.81 -13.07
N PRO A 23 -15.74 18.68 -13.56
CA PRO A 23 -14.94 17.49 -13.81
C PRO A 23 -13.91 17.71 -14.92
N LEU A 24 -12.64 17.42 -14.64
CA LEU A 24 -11.56 17.49 -15.63
C LEU A 24 -11.82 16.57 -16.82
N SER A 25 -11.51 17.06 -18.03
CA SER A 25 -11.55 16.27 -19.27
C SER A 25 -10.50 15.14 -19.25
N LEU A 26 -10.62 14.20 -20.18
CA LEU A 26 -9.63 13.14 -20.38
C LEU A 26 -8.23 13.72 -20.66
N GLU A 27 -8.18 14.76 -21.48
CA GLU A 27 -6.94 15.42 -21.91
C GLU A 27 -6.26 16.12 -20.72
N GLN A 28 -7.02 16.84 -19.90
CA GLN A 28 -6.50 17.50 -18.69
C GLN A 28 -5.96 16.49 -17.68
N ARG A 29 -6.68 15.38 -17.44
CA ARG A 29 -6.20 14.33 -16.51
C ARG A 29 -4.91 13.67 -17.00
N LYS A 30 -4.78 13.44 -18.31
CA LYS A 30 -3.54 12.93 -18.91
C LYS A 30 -2.40 13.92 -18.81
N GLU A 31 -2.69 15.18 -19.04
CA GLU A 31 -1.72 16.27 -18.96
C GLU A 31 -1.17 16.40 -17.52
N TRP A 32 -2.02 16.29 -16.48
CA TRP A 32 -1.57 16.28 -15.09
C TRP A 32 -0.64 15.09 -14.79
N ILE A 33 -0.99 13.91 -15.32
CA ILE A 33 -0.12 12.71 -15.17
C ILE A 33 1.20 12.92 -15.93
N ASP A 34 1.19 13.56 -17.10
CA ASP A 34 2.41 13.86 -17.84
C ASP A 34 3.31 14.86 -17.10
N ARG A 35 2.74 15.88 -16.47
CA ARG A 35 3.50 16.81 -15.60
C ARG A 35 4.21 16.05 -14.47
N LEU A 36 3.53 15.08 -13.81
CA LEU A 36 4.17 14.24 -12.78
C LEU A 36 5.31 13.42 -13.35
N ILE A 37 5.11 12.73 -14.48
CA ILE A 37 6.16 11.91 -15.11
C ILE A 37 7.36 12.78 -15.47
N ASN A 38 7.14 13.93 -16.09
CA ASN A 38 8.21 14.84 -16.50
C ASN A 38 8.96 15.39 -15.29
N SER A 39 8.26 15.76 -14.23
CA SER A 39 8.87 16.20 -12.97
C SER A 39 9.78 15.13 -12.36
N ILE A 40 9.34 13.86 -12.32
CA ILE A 40 10.18 12.76 -11.81
C ILE A 40 11.43 12.59 -12.69
N ILE A 41 11.29 12.67 -14.02
CA ILE A 41 12.43 12.54 -14.95
C ILE A 41 13.40 13.72 -14.77
N GLU A 42 12.92 14.94 -14.60
CA GLU A 42 13.76 16.12 -14.38
C GLU A 42 14.56 16.03 -13.08
N TYR A 43 13.95 15.47 -12.02
CA TYR A 43 14.55 15.37 -10.71
C TYR A 43 15.20 14.01 -10.40
N GLN A 44 15.29 13.10 -11.39
CA GLN A 44 15.72 11.70 -11.19
C GLN A 44 17.09 11.55 -10.49
N ASP A 45 18.03 12.44 -10.77
CA ASP A 45 19.37 12.38 -10.15
C ASP A 45 19.40 13.00 -8.74
N LYS A 46 18.44 13.88 -8.41
CA LYS A 46 18.33 14.52 -7.09
C LYS A 46 17.57 13.65 -6.08
N ILE A 47 16.61 12.86 -6.54
CA ILE A 47 15.76 12.00 -5.71
C ILE A 47 16.59 10.99 -4.89
N PRO A 48 17.46 10.16 -5.51
CA PRO A 48 18.26 9.20 -4.75
C PRO A 48 19.18 9.86 -3.72
N VAL A 49 19.77 11.00 -4.07
CA VAL A 49 20.63 11.77 -3.18
C VAL A 49 19.88 12.28 -1.95
N ALA A 50 18.66 12.80 -2.14
CA ALA A 50 17.82 13.28 -1.03
C ALA A 50 17.41 12.11 -0.11
N ILE A 51 16.95 10.99 -0.69
CA ILE A 51 16.57 9.79 0.05
C ILE A 51 17.76 9.25 0.84
N SER A 52 18.94 9.10 0.21
CA SER A 52 20.14 8.60 0.88
C SER A 52 20.54 9.46 2.08
N LYS A 53 20.46 10.78 1.96
CA LYS A 53 20.73 11.71 3.06
C LYS A 53 19.74 11.60 4.21
N ASP A 54 18.48 11.30 3.94
CA ASP A 54 17.46 11.10 4.97
C ASP A 54 17.63 9.76 5.71
N PHE A 55 18.10 8.72 4.99
CA PHE A 55 18.37 7.40 5.56
C PHE A 55 19.77 7.28 6.21
N SER A 56 20.57 8.35 6.24
CA SER A 56 22.00 8.29 6.52
C SER A 56 22.78 7.54 5.42
N HIS A 57 22.22 6.46 4.85
CA HIS A 57 22.68 5.79 3.63
C HIS A 57 21.57 4.92 3.01
N ARG A 58 21.33 5.08 1.72
CA ARG A 58 20.52 4.18 0.89
C ARG A 58 21.07 4.13 -0.53
N SER A 59 21.16 2.93 -1.09
CA SER A 59 21.67 2.72 -2.46
C SER A 59 20.95 3.60 -3.47
N GLU A 60 21.73 4.30 -4.29
CA GLU A 60 21.23 5.13 -5.39
C GLU A 60 20.46 4.27 -6.40
N THR A 61 21.05 3.13 -6.79
CA THR A 61 20.40 2.17 -7.71
C THR A 61 19.09 1.65 -7.16
N SER A 62 19.05 1.31 -5.87
CA SER A 62 17.81 0.90 -5.21
C SER A 62 16.76 1.99 -5.26
N SER A 63 17.12 3.24 -4.98
CA SER A 63 16.19 4.38 -5.02
C SER A 63 15.71 4.68 -6.44
N LEU A 64 16.57 4.58 -7.44
CA LEU A 64 16.17 4.70 -8.86
C LEU A 64 15.17 3.63 -9.26
N LEU A 65 15.38 2.37 -8.81
CA LEU A 65 14.49 1.25 -9.13
C LEU A 65 13.14 1.40 -8.42
N THR A 66 13.16 1.60 -7.10
CA THR A 66 11.96 1.50 -6.26
C THR A 66 11.15 2.78 -6.19
N ASP A 67 11.78 3.94 -6.21
CA ASP A 67 11.10 5.22 -6.09
C ASP A 67 10.91 5.91 -7.45
N VAL A 68 11.92 5.98 -8.31
CA VAL A 68 11.83 6.69 -9.59
C VAL A 68 11.13 5.86 -10.66
N ALA A 69 11.70 4.70 -11.02
CA ALA A 69 11.18 3.87 -12.12
C ALA A 69 9.79 3.31 -11.81
N SER A 70 9.54 2.88 -10.57
CA SER A 70 8.23 2.38 -10.15
C SER A 70 7.17 3.47 -10.19
N SER A 71 7.44 4.71 -9.76
CA SER A 71 6.53 5.84 -9.86
C SER A 71 6.13 6.11 -11.32
N ILE A 72 7.12 6.18 -12.22
CA ILE A 72 6.89 6.42 -13.65
C ILE A 72 6.04 5.28 -14.25
N THR A 73 6.28 4.04 -13.85
CA THR A 73 5.53 2.87 -14.34
C THR A 73 4.07 2.94 -13.93
N SER A 74 3.77 3.17 -12.65
CA SER A 74 2.40 3.32 -12.13
C SER A 74 1.65 4.47 -12.82
N LEU A 75 2.30 5.62 -12.98
CA LEU A 75 1.72 6.77 -13.67
C LEU A 75 1.41 6.48 -15.15
N LYS A 76 2.32 5.81 -15.87
CA LYS A 76 2.10 5.40 -17.28
C LYS A 76 0.93 4.42 -17.40
N ILE A 77 0.79 3.47 -16.48
CA ILE A 77 -0.33 2.54 -16.46
C ILE A 77 -1.65 3.29 -16.27
N ALA A 78 -1.74 4.20 -15.32
CA ALA A 78 -2.92 5.05 -15.14
C ALA A 78 -3.24 5.86 -16.41
N LYS A 79 -2.26 6.57 -16.97
CA LYS A 79 -2.41 7.36 -18.19
C LYS A 79 -2.95 6.54 -19.39
N ASN A 80 -2.44 5.33 -19.56
CA ASN A 80 -2.83 4.47 -20.68
C ASN A 80 -4.25 3.91 -20.54
N ASN A 81 -4.72 3.71 -19.33
CA ASN A 81 -6.00 3.06 -19.04
C ASN A 81 -7.15 4.04 -18.72
N ILE A 82 -6.86 5.27 -18.35
CA ILE A 82 -7.85 6.27 -17.91
C ILE A 82 -9.05 6.41 -18.85
N LYS A 83 -8.83 6.40 -20.18
CA LYS A 83 -9.92 6.43 -21.17
C LYS A 83 -10.90 5.27 -21.03
N GLN A 84 -10.40 4.10 -20.65
CA GLN A 84 -11.23 2.92 -20.42
C GLN A 84 -11.97 3.03 -19.09
N TRP A 85 -11.28 3.45 -18.03
CA TRP A 85 -11.85 3.58 -16.69
C TRP A 85 -12.96 4.62 -16.60
N MET A 86 -12.84 5.72 -17.35
CA MET A 86 -13.86 6.77 -17.43
C MET A 86 -15.15 6.36 -18.17
N LYS A 87 -15.17 5.20 -18.86
CA LYS A 87 -16.37 4.77 -19.59
C LYS A 87 -17.51 4.48 -18.64
N PRO A 88 -18.73 5.00 -18.91
CA PRO A 88 -19.92 4.64 -18.14
C PRO A 88 -20.17 3.13 -18.16
N SER A 89 -20.38 2.53 -16.99
CA SER A 89 -20.72 1.12 -16.85
C SER A 89 -22.23 0.91 -17.08
N LYS A 90 -22.60 0.35 -18.22
CA LYS A 90 -24.00 0.00 -18.53
C LYS A 90 -24.46 -1.15 -17.62
N ARG A 91 -25.68 -1.04 -17.09
CA ARG A 91 -26.30 -2.03 -16.21
C ARG A 91 -27.65 -2.50 -16.76
N ARG A 92 -28.07 -3.68 -16.36
CA ARG A 92 -29.41 -4.19 -16.69
C ARG A 92 -30.47 -3.44 -15.88
N VAL A 93 -31.54 -3.04 -16.57
CA VAL A 93 -32.70 -2.40 -15.94
C VAL A 93 -33.55 -3.47 -15.24
N SER A 94 -34.03 -3.19 -14.05
CA SER A 94 -35.00 -4.00 -13.32
C SER A 94 -36.22 -3.16 -12.97
N PRO A 95 -37.45 -3.70 -13.22
CA PRO A 95 -37.75 -4.92 -13.93
C PRO A 95 -37.39 -4.85 -15.43
N ALA A 96 -37.06 -6.01 -16.02
CA ALA A 96 -36.52 -6.08 -17.39
C ALA A 96 -37.44 -5.47 -18.45
N ILE A 97 -38.77 -5.51 -18.22
CA ILE A 97 -39.75 -4.93 -19.10
C ILE A 97 -39.55 -3.44 -19.33
N LEU A 98 -39.09 -2.69 -18.32
CA LEU A 98 -38.81 -1.26 -18.48
C LEU A 98 -37.61 -1.04 -19.42
N GLY A 99 -36.61 -1.92 -19.38
CA GLY A 99 -35.48 -1.90 -20.31
C GLY A 99 -35.91 -2.15 -21.75
N LEU A 100 -36.79 -3.13 -21.98
CA LEU A 100 -37.37 -3.41 -23.30
C LEU A 100 -38.19 -2.22 -23.83
N LEU A 101 -38.77 -1.43 -22.94
CA LEU A 101 -39.55 -0.24 -23.26
C LEU A 101 -38.71 1.04 -23.30
N GLY A 102 -37.38 0.94 -23.33
CA GLY A 102 -36.46 2.04 -23.58
C GLY A 102 -35.87 2.71 -22.35
N ALA A 103 -36.14 2.22 -21.13
CA ALA A 103 -35.44 2.68 -19.95
C ALA A 103 -33.95 2.26 -20.01
N LYS A 104 -33.07 3.09 -19.43
CA LYS A 104 -31.60 2.86 -19.42
C LYS A 104 -31.06 3.00 -18.02
N LEU A 105 -30.06 2.19 -17.70
CA LEU A 105 -29.34 2.24 -16.43
C LEU A 105 -27.84 2.22 -16.70
N ARG A 106 -27.12 3.18 -16.11
CA ARG A 106 -25.67 3.23 -16.14
C ARG A 106 -25.11 3.78 -14.85
N VAL A 107 -23.84 3.49 -14.60
CA VAL A 107 -23.04 4.09 -13.53
C VAL A 107 -21.99 4.96 -14.19
N GLU A 108 -21.88 6.20 -13.77
CA GLU A 108 -20.82 7.13 -14.15
C GLU A 108 -19.93 7.40 -12.94
N TYR A 109 -18.61 7.47 -13.17
CA TYR A 109 -17.63 7.76 -12.14
C TYR A 109 -17.30 9.24 -12.15
N GLN A 110 -17.57 9.92 -11.04
CA GLN A 110 -17.31 11.34 -10.85
C GLN A 110 -16.15 11.53 -9.88
N PRO A 111 -15.28 12.55 -10.06
CA PRO A 111 -14.29 12.89 -9.03
C PRO A 111 -14.97 13.18 -7.70
N LEU A 112 -14.33 12.83 -6.61
CA LEU A 112 -14.80 13.13 -5.26
C LEU A 112 -14.62 14.62 -4.93
N GLY A 113 -13.47 15.20 -5.30
CA GLY A 113 -13.14 16.59 -5.03
C GLY A 113 -11.68 16.79 -4.65
N THR A 114 -11.40 17.07 -3.38
CA THR A 114 -10.04 17.23 -2.84
C THR A 114 -9.67 16.04 -1.97
N ILE A 115 -8.61 15.35 -2.32
CA ILE A 115 -8.08 14.18 -1.61
C ILE A 115 -6.96 14.62 -0.68
N GLY A 116 -6.99 14.18 0.58
CA GLY A 116 -5.83 14.22 1.47
C GLY A 116 -4.95 12.99 1.25
N LEU A 117 -3.65 13.17 1.09
CA LEU A 117 -2.68 12.09 0.95
C LEU A 117 -1.60 12.23 2.03
N ILE A 118 -1.53 11.28 2.96
CA ILE A 118 -0.45 11.20 3.95
C ILE A 118 0.46 10.04 3.54
N SER A 119 1.70 10.34 3.15
CA SER A 119 2.65 9.35 2.66
C SER A 119 3.75 9.04 3.66
N PRO A 120 4.29 7.79 3.64
CA PRO A 120 5.28 7.30 4.59
C PRO A 120 6.70 7.67 4.17
N TRP A 121 7.66 7.25 5.01
CA TRP A 121 9.07 7.55 4.84
C TRP A 121 9.86 6.46 4.10
N ASN A 122 9.39 5.21 4.08
CA ASN A 122 10.19 4.07 3.64
C ASN A 122 10.43 4.01 2.11
N PHE A 123 9.46 4.45 1.32
CA PHE A 123 9.56 4.70 -0.11
C PHE A 123 8.85 6.03 -0.42
N PRO A 124 9.47 7.16 -0.05
CA PRO A 124 8.76 8.44 0.05
C PRO A 124 8.24 8.94 -1.29
N VAL A 125 8.93 8.64 -2.40
CA VAL A 125 8.52 9.13 -3.73
C VAL A 125 7.46 8.21 -4.32
N VAL A 126 7.68 6.90 -4.43
CA VAL A 126 6.69 6.02 -5.07
C VAL A 126 5.38 5.94 -4.28
N LEU A 127 5.42 5.98 -2.94
CA LEU A 127 4.21 5.97 -2.12
C LEU A 127 3.50 7.33 -2.04
N THR A 128 4.09 8.37 -2.64
CA THR A 128 3.44 9.65 -2.91
C THR A 128 2.93 9.71 -4.35
N PHE A 129 3.79 9.48 -5.34
CA PHE A 129 3.46 9.65 -6.76
C PHE A 129 2.62 8.51 -7.33
N GLY A 130 2.82 7.27 -6.89
CA GLY A 130 2.03 6.12 -7.37
C GLY A 130 0.52 6.30 -7.18
N PRO A 131 0.03 6.60 -5.97
CA PRO A 131 -1.38 6.88 -5.73
C PRO A 131 -1.94 8.04 -6.55
N LEU A 132 -1.12 9.07 -6.87
CA LEU A 132 -1.54 10.21 -7.67
C LEU A 132 -1.99 9.80 -9.08
N GLY A 133 -1.46 8.71 -9.63
CA GLY A 133 -1.92 8.15 -10.90
C GLY A 133 -3.43 7.86 -10.89
N SER A 134 -3.93 7.19 -9.87
CA SER A 134 -5.36 6.89 -9.69
C SER A 134 -6.18 8.11 -9.26
N ILE A 135 -5.63 8.97 -8.40
CA ILE A 135 -6.28 10.21 -7.93
C ILE A 135 -6.52 11.16 -9.10
N PHE A 136 -5.52 11.39 -9.95
CA PHE A 136 -5.64 12.24 -11.13
C PHE A 136 -6.45 11.60 -12.25
N ALA A 137 -6.34 10.27 -12.41
CA ALA A 137 -7.23 9.55 -13.32
C ALA A 137 -8.71 9.73 -12.95
N ALA A 138 -9.04 9.76 -11.66
CA ALA A 138 -10.38 10.05 -11.17
C ALA A 138 -10.78 11.54 -11.33
N GLY A 139 -9.80 12.45 -11.52
CA GLY A 139 -10.02 13.88 -11.74
C GLY A 139 -10.08 14.73 -10.48
N ASN A 140 -9.43 14.26 -9.40
CA ASN A 140 -9.39 14.95 -8.10
C ASN A 140 -8.20 15.91 -8.01
N ARG A 141 -8.30 16.86 -7.09
CA ARG A 141 -7.24 17.70 -6.56
C ARG A 141 -6.66 17.04 -5.32
N VAL A 142 -5.47 17.47 -4.88
CA VAL A 142 -4.81 16.77 -3.77
C VAL A 142 -4.04 17.73 -2.86
N MET A 143 -4.15 17.51 -1.56
CA MET A 143 -3.20 18.01 -0.59
C MET A 143 -2.35 16.82 -0.11
N ILE A 144 -1.04 17.02 -0.01
CA ILE A 144 -0.06 15.96 0.31
C ILE A 144 0.67 16.33 1.60
N LYS A 145 0.71 15.41 2.56
CA LYS A 145 1.53 15.52 3.77
C LYS A 145 2.57 14.38 3.75
N PRO A 146 3.80 14.62 3.25
CA PRO A 146 4.86 13.62 3.32
C PRO A 146 5.39 13.45 4.74
N SER A 147 6.16 12.38 4.96
CA SER A 147 6.68 12.05 6.28
C SER A 147 7.74 13.05 6.77
N GLU A 148 7.69 13.35 8.05
CA GLU A 148 8.71 14.13 8.77
C GLU A 148 10.05 13.40 8.94
N PHE A 149 10.08 12.08 8.75
CA PHE A 149 11.32 11.30 8.84
C PHE A 149 12.20 11.40 7.59
N THR A 150 11.66 11.94 6.50
CA THR A 150 12.40 12.19 5.26
C THR A 150 12.32 13.67 4.86
N PRO A 151 12.85 14.59 5.69
CA PRO A 151 12.64 16.02 5.51
C PRO A 151 13.27 16.56 4.21
N ARG A 152 14.42 16.04 3.79
CA ARG A 152 15.09 16.48 2.55
C ARG A 152 14.33 16.03 1.31
N THR A 153 13.85 14.77 1.32
CA THR A 153 13.01 14.25 0.24
C THR A 153 11.66 14.95 0.21
N SER A 154 11.08 15.26 1.36
CA SER A 154 9.81 16.00 1.47
C SER A 154 9.91 17.41 0.91
N GLU A 155 11.01 18.12 1.19
CA GLU A 155 11.25 19.45 0.62
C GLU A 155 11.53 19.37 -0.89
N LEU A 156 12.28 18.37 -1.34
CA LEU A 156 12.49 18.13 -2.77
C LEU A 156 11.15 17.90 -3.50
N MET A 157 10.29 17.03 -2.95
CA MET A 157 8.96 16.79 -3.51
C MET A 157 8.11 18.05 -3.52
N LYS A 158 8.15 18.86 -2.47
CA LYS A 158 7.45 20.15 -2.43
C LYS A 158 7.86 21.03 -3.60
N ASN A 159 9.17 21.22 -3.83
CA ASN A 159 9.66 21.98 -4.98
C ASN A 159 9.19 21.37 -6.32
N MET A 160 9.26 20.03 -6.47
CA MET A 160 8.78 19.33 -7.67
C MET A 160 7.32 19.62 -7.98
N PHE A 161 6.46 19.71 -6.95
CA PHE A 161 5.05 20.02 -7.14
C PHE A 161 4.82 21.51 -7.40
N GLU A 162 5.48 22.42 -6.66
CA GLU A 162 5.35 23.87 -6.84
C GLU A 162 5.83 24.34 -8.22
N ASP A 163 6.86 23.70 -8.79
CA ASP A 163 7.34 23.98 -10.15
C ASP A 163 6.35 23.55 -11.25
N ASN A 164 5.48 22.58 -10.96
CA ASN A 164 4.63 21.95 -11.98
C ASN A 164 3.13 22.12 -11.76
N PHE A 165 2.68 22.51 -10.58
CA PHE A 165 1.26 22.58 -10.23
C PHE A 165 0.95 23.86 -9.44
N SER A 166 -0.20 24.42 -9.67
CA SER A 166 -0.73 25.48 -8.82
C SER A 166 -1.24 24.92 -7.48
N GLU A 167 -1.32 25.76 -6.46
CA GLU A 167 -1.90 25.39 -5.17
C GLU A 167 -3.34 24.88 -5.29
N GLU A 168 -4.09 25.38 -6.29
CA GLU A 168 -5.44 24.92 -6.59
C GLU A 168 -5.49 23.47 -7.07
N GLU A 169 -4.39 22.94 -7.62
CA GLU A 169 -4.29 21.59 -8.18
C GLU A 169 -3.66 20.62 -7.19
N VAL A 170 -2.47 20.98 -6.67
CA VAL A 170 -1.67 20.18 -5.73
C VAL A 170 -1.03 21.10 -4.70
N ALA A 171 -1.12 20.76 -3.42
CA ALA A 171 -0.41 21.44 -2.36
C ALA A 171 0.35 20.44 -1.48
N VAL A 172 1.63 20.71 -1.20
CA VAL A 172 2.47 19.87 -0.32
C VAL A 172 2.70 20.58 1.00
N ILE A 173 2.33 19.90 2.07
CA ILE A 173 2.39 20.40 3.44
C ILE A 173 3.46 19.65 4.22
N THR A 174 4.59 20.28 4.49
CA THR A 174 5.65 19.70 5.33
C THR A 174 5.39 20.03 6.81
N GLY A 175 5.88 19.18 7.71
CA GLY A 175 5.76 19.39 9.15
C GLY A 175 5.74 18.11 9.96
N GLY A 176 5.75 18.26 11.27
CA GLY A 176 5.79 17.17 12.25
C GLY A 176 4.47 16.45 12.48
N PRO A 177 4.41 15.60 13.52
CA PRO A 177 3.19 14.84 13.87
C PRO A 177 1.98 15.71 14.17
N GLU A 178 2.16 16.89 14.74
CA GLU A 178 1.10 17.87 15.03
C GLU A 178 0.44 18.36 13.74
N VAL A 179 1.23 18.62 12.69
CA VAL A 179 0.70 18.98 11.37
C VAL A 179 -0.07 17.81 10.76
N GLY A 180 0.43 16.57 10.95
CA GLY A 180 -0.27 15.36 10.51
C GLY A 180 -1.63 15.18 11.21
N ALA A 181 -1.72 15.49 12.49
CA ALA A 181 -2.97 15.44 13.25
C ALA A 181 -3.97 16.50 12.76
N ASP A 182 -3.54 17.77 12.59
CA ASP A 182 -4.36 18.84 12.04
C ASP A 182 -4.83 18.48 10.61
N PHE A 183 -3.93 18.00 9.76
CA PHE A 183 -4.24 17.57 8.40
C PHE A 183 -5.30 16.47 8.38
N SER A 184 -5.17 15.46 9.24
CA SER A 184 -6.14 14.35 9.33
C SER A 184 -7.53 14.79 9.77
N SER A 185 -7.65 15.95 10.44
CA SER A 185 -8.91 16.51 10.92
C SER A 185 -9.64 17.38 9.89
N LEU A 186 -9.04 17.61 8.72
CA LEU A 186 -9.66 18.43 7.68
C LEU A 186 -10.81 17.71 6.98
N PRO A 187 -11.85 18.42 6.55
CA PRO A 187 -13.00 17.84 5.85
C PRO A 187 -12.68 17.58 4.38
N PHE A 188 -11.73 16.67 4.10
CA PHE A 188 -11.45 16.19 2.76
C PHE A 188 -12.65 15.43 2.17
N ASP A 189 -12.64 15.21 0.86
CA ASP A 189 -13.63 14.36 0.22
C ASP A 189 -13.21 12.87 0.25
N HIS A 190 -11.94 12.60 0.51
CA HIS A 190 -11.36 11.29 0.83
C HIS A 190 -9.96 11.49 1.44
N LEU A 191 -9.52 10.57 2.28
CA LEU A 191 -8.18 10.59 2.88
C LEU A 191 -7.48 9.27 2.67
N LEU A 192 -6.33 9.31 1.97
CA LEU A 192 -5.42 8.17 1.85
C LEU A 192 -4.29 8.32 2.85
N PHE A 193 -4.08 7.30 3.65
CA PHE A 193 -2.98 7.20 4.61
C PHE A 193 -2.20 5.92 4.39
N THR A 194 -0.87 6.04 4.30
CA THR A 194 0.05 4.90 4.32
C THR A 194 1.00 5.04 5.51
N GLY A 195 1.04 4.01 6.39
CA GLY A 195 1.90 4.04 7.58
C GLY A 195 1.56 2.98 8.62
N ALA A 196 1.99 3.21 9.86
CA ALA A 196 1.77 2.27 10.95
C ALA A 196 0.28 2.14 11.34
N THR A 197 -0.15 0.91 11.66
CA THR A 197 -1.54 0.59 12.06
C THR A 197 -2.02 1.44 13.23
N SER A 198 -1.16 1.70 14.22
CA SER A 198 -1.48 2.56 15.37
C SER A 198 -1.84 3.98 14.95
N ILE A 199 -1.10 4.55 14.00
CA ILE A 199 -1.35 5.91 13.48
C ILE A 199 -2.58 5.91 12.57
N GLY A 200 -2.77 4.87 11.72
CA GLY A 200 -3.97 4.73 10.89
C GLY A 200 -5.28 4.77 11.70
N LYS A 201 -5.27 4.20 12.92
CA LYS A 201 -6.41 4.31 13.85
C LYS A 201 -6.68 5.74 14.29
N HIS A 202 -5.66 6.56 14.50
CA HIS A 202 -5.83 7.99 14.83
C HIS A 202 -6.35 8.77 13.63
N VAL A 203 -5.79 8.54 12.45
CA VAL A 203 -6.26 9.15 11.18
C VAL A 203 -7.74 8.84 10.94
N MET A 204 -8.13 7.57 11.07
CA MET A 204 -9.53 7.15 10.90
C MET A 204 -10.48 7.82 11.90
N ARG A 205 -10.06 7.96 13.18
CA ARG A 205 -10.87 8.67 14.18
C ARG A 205 -11.04 10.14 13.83
N ALA A 206 -9.96 10.83 13.44
CA ALA A 206 -10.02 12.24 13.06
C ALA A 206 -10.92 12.43 11.81
N ALA A 207 -10.77 11.59 10.80
CA ALA A 207 -11.58 11.62 9.57
C ALA A 207 -13.08 11.41 9.85
N SER A 208 -13.42 10.57 10.84
CA SER A 208 -14.82 10.25 11.17
C SER A 208 -15.63 11.45 11.65
N GLU A 209 -15.01 12.47 12.26
CA GLU A 209 -15.68 13.69 12.73
C GLU A 209 -16.33 14.48 11.57
N ASN A 210 -15.76 14.36 10.36
CA ASN A 210 -16.26 15.02 9.15
C ASN A 210 -16.85 14.02 8.13
N LEU A 211 -17.06 12.76 8.51
CA LEU A 211 -17.53 11.67 7.64
C LEU A 211 -16.63 11.49 6.39
N VAL A 212 -15.33 11.76 6.52
CA VAL A 212 -14.35 11.58 5.44
C VAL A 212 -14.09 10.09 5.23
N PRO A 213 -14.35 9.52 4.05
CA PRO A 213 -13.96 8.16 3.72
C PRO A 213 -12.44 8.01 3.75
N VAL A 214 -11.92 6.87 4.21
CA VAL A 214 -10.49 6.62 4.29
C VAL A 214 -10.07 5.40 3.48
N THR A 215 -8.90 5.49 2.86
CA THR A 215 -8.10 4.35 2.41
C THR A 215 -6.89 4.26 3.32
N LEU A 216 -6.70 3.11 3.94
CA LEU A 216 -5.60 2.87 4.88
C LEU A 216 -4.71 1.76 4.33
N GLU A 217 -3.46 2.11 4.03
CA GLU A 217 -2.42 1.17 3.66
C GLU A 217 -1.48 1.01 4.85
N LEU A 218 -1.64 -0.11 5.54
CA LEU A 218 -0.96 -0.38 6.80
C LEU A 218 0.01 -1.54 6.62
N GLY A 219 0.64 -1.97 7.69
CA GLY A 219 1.59 -3.07 7.63
C GLY A 219 1.02 -4.37 8.15
N GLY A 220 1.83 -5.05 8.92
CA GLY A 220 1.52 -6.31 9.58
C GLY A 220 2.67 -7.30 9.46
N LYS A 221 2.50 -8.46 10.09
CA LYS A 221 3.53 -9.52 10.07
C LYS A 221 3.30 -10.45 8.89
N SER A 222 3.90 -10.12 7.74
CA SER A 222 3.77 -10.89 6.49
C SER A 222 4.44 -12.27 6.61
N PRO A 223 3.67 -13.38 6.67
CA PRO A 223 4.19 -14.73 6.79
C PRO A 223 4.79 -15.24 5.49
N VAL A 224 5.84 -16.03 5.61
CA VAL A 224 6.33 -16.91 4.55
C VAL A 224 6.06 -18.36 4.94
N ILE A 225 5.33 -19.10 4.13
CA ILE A 225 5.08 -20.53 4.31
C ILE A 225 5.91 -21.30 3.28
N ILE A 226 6.87 -22.09 3.73
CA ILE A 226 7.70 -22.94 2.88
C ILE A 226 7.19 -24.38 2.98
N SER A 227 6.67 -24.90 1.86
CA SER A 227 6.24 -26.29 1.74
C SER A 227 7.42 -27.26 1.73
N ASP A 228 7.17 -28.51 2.09
CA ASP A 228 8.18 -29.58 1.92
C ASP A 228 8.53 -29.83 0.43
N THR A 229 7.65 -29.46 -0.48
CA THR A 229 7.90 -29.54 -1.95
C THR A 229 8.74 -28.40 -2.50
N SER A 230 9.12 -27.39 -1.67
CA SER A 230 9.89 -26.24 -2.14
C SER A 230 11.36 -26.58 -2.43
N ASN A 231 11.96 -25.88 -3.39
CA ASN A 231 13.40 -25.78 -3.52
C ASN A 231 13.94 -24.78 -2.48
N VAL A 232 14.60 -25.29 -1.43
CA VAL A 232 15.05 -24.50 -0.28
C VAL A 232 16.07 -23.44 -0.67
N GLU A 233 17.02 -23.77 -1.56
CA GLU A 233 18.01 -22.83 -2.06
C GLU A 233 17.36 -21.62 -2.73
N GLN A 234 16.48 -21.87 -3.70
CA GLN A 234 15.77 -20.80 -4.41
C GLN A 234 14.86 -20.01 -3.48
N SER A 235 14.15 -20.69 -2.57
CA SER A 235 13.26 -20.05 -1.60
C SER A 235 14.05 -19.15 -0.66
N SER A 236 15.15 -19.64 -0.08
CA SER A 236 16.02 -18.85 0.80
C SER A 236 16.55 -17.61 0.08
N LYS A 237 17.07 -17.77 -1.14
CA LYS A 237 17.59 -16.66 -1.94
C LYS A 237 16.55 -15.55 -2.16
N ARG A 238 15.32 -15.89 -2.53
CA ARG A 238 14.24 -14.92 -2.77
C ARG A 238 13.76 -14.26 -1.49
N ILE A 239 13.61 -15.03 -0.41
CA ILE A 239 13.19 -14.53 0.89
C ILE A 239 14.24 -13.55 1.45
N ILE A 240 15.52 -13.92 1.43
CA ILE A 240 16.61 -13.07 1.93
C ILE A 240 16.73 -11.81 1.07
N ALA A 241 16.65 -11.91 -0.25
CA ALA A 241 16.65 -10.73 -1.12
C ALA A 241 15.50 -9.76 -0.79
N GLY A 242 14.26 -10.27 -0.60
CA GLY A 242 13.13 -9.45 -0.18
C GLY A 242 13.26 -8.90 1.25
N LYS A 243 13.86 -9.67 2.16
CA LYS A 243 14.09 -9.22 3.54
C LYS A 243 15.16 -8.15 3.65
N THR A 244 16.21 -8.21 2.84
CA THR A 244 17.30 -7.24 2.85
C THR A 244 17.03 -6.00 1.98
N MET A 245 16.07 -6.07 1.07
CA MET A 245 15.63 -4.89 0.32
C MET A 245 15.20 -3.78 1.30
N ASN A 246 15.75 -2.59 1.13
CA ASN A 246 15.56 -1.44 2.04
C ASN A 246 15.78 -1.80 3.52
N ALA A 247 16.71 -2.72 3.81
CA ALA A 247 16.94 -3.29 5.15
C ALA A 247 15.66 -3.82 5.83
N GLY A 248 14.74 -4.39 5.07
CA GLY A 248 13.46 -4.92 5.57
C GLY A 248 12.44 -3.86 5.98
N GLN A 249 12.67 -2.59 5.69
CA GLN A 249 11.78 -1.48 6.01
C GLN A 249 10.68 -1.34 4.94
N ILE A 250 9.92 -2.42 4.75
CA ILE A 250 8.85 -2.57 3.75
C ILE A 250 7.63 -3.19 4.44
N CYS A 251 6.45 -2.63 4.22
CA CYS A 251 5.17 -3.17 4.72
C CYS A 251 4.89 -4.61 4.25
N LEU A 252 5.57 -5.05 3.18
CA LEU A 252 5.51 -6.37 2.58
C LEU A 252 6.79 -7.20 2.82
N ALA A 253 7.76 -6.72 3.60
CA ALA A 253 8.95 -7.53 3.90
C ALA A 253 8.53 -8.86 4.54
N PRO A 254 9.15 -10.00 4.18
CA PRO A 254 9.02 -11.23 4.95
C PRO A 254 9.22 -10.93 6.43
N ASP A 255 8.19 -11.11 7.25
CA ASP A 255 8.27 -10.77 8.67
C ASP A 255 8.68 -11.97 9.52
N TYR A 256 8.16 -13.16 9.18
CA TYR A 256 8.61 -14.44 9.74
C TYR A 256 8.44 -15.57 8.71
N VAL A 257 9.18 -16.66 8.91
CA VAL A 257 9.17 -17.85 8.05
C VAL A 257 8.64 -19.05 8.84
N LEU A 258 7.70 -19.78 8.24
CA LEU A 258 7.27 -21.11 8.66
C LEU A 258 7.92 -22.14 7.74
N LEU A 259 8.75 -23.02 8.30
CA LEU A 259 9.66 -23.90 7.58
C LEU A 259 9.56 -25.34 8.11
N PRO A 260 9.53 -26.39 7.24
CA PRO A 260 9.65 -27.77 7.71
C PRO A 260 10.93 -27.98 8.53
N GLU A 261 10.83 -28.64 9.68
CA GLU A 261 11.95 -28.82 10.63
C GLU A 261 13.20 -29.39 9.94
N ASN A 262 13.03 -30.38 9.04
CA ASN A 262 14.10 -31.03 8.29
C ASN A 262 14.82 -30.14 7.26
N LYS A 263 14.36 -28.91 7.03
CA LYS A 263 14.93 -27.97 6.08
C LYS A 263 15.68 -26.80 6.73
N LEU A 264 15.67 -26.72 8.05
CA LEU A 264 16.21 -25.57 8.79
C LEU A 264 17.69 -25.31 8.48
N ASP A 265 18.55 -26.32 8.64
CA ASP A 265 19.99 -26.18 8.42
C ASP A 265 20.32 -25.75 6.99
N LYS A 266 19.60 -26.34 5.99
CA LYS A 266 19.77 -25.96 4.58
C LYS A 266 19.34 -24.52 4.32
N PHE A 267 18.24 -24.08 4.94
CA PHE A 267 17.76 -22.70 4.80
C PHE A 267 18.80 -21.72 5.37
N ILE A 268 19.32 -21.98 6.57
CA ILE A 268 20.34 -21.15 7.22
C ILE A 268 21.61 -21.10 6.36
N MET A 269 22.08 -22.24 5.84
CA MET A 269 23.24 -22.31 4.96
C MET A 269 23.07 -21.40 3.73
N HIS A 270 21.95 -21.57 3.00
CA HIS A 270 21.69 -20.78 1.78
C HIS A 270 21.38 -19.31 2.09
N ALA A 271 20.84 -18.98 3.25
CA ALA A 271 20.66 -17.60 3.71
C ALA A 271 22.03 -16.90 3.88
N LYS A 272 22.99 -17.57 4.55
CA LYS A 272 24.36 -17.07 4.71
C LYS A 272 25.06 -16.89 3.37
N GLU A 273 25.00 -17.88 2.49
CA GLU A 273 25.55 -17.81 1.13
C GLU A 273 24.97 -16.63 0.35
N THR A 274 23.65 -16.46 0.40
CA THR A 274 22.94 -15.39 -0.32
C THR A 274 23.38 -14.01 0.17
N VAL A 275 23.42 -13.79 1.48
CA VAL A 275 23.89 -12.52 2.05
C VAL A 275 25.35 -12.27 1.65
N SER A 276 26.23 -13.29 1.72
CA SER A 276 27.65 -13.13 1.37
C SER A 276 27.87 -12.77 -0.11
N ILE A 277 27.00 -13.25 -0.99
CA ILE A 277 27.05 -12.90 -2.42
C ILE A 277 26.50 -11.50 -2.66
N MET A 278 25.38 -11.15 -2.03
CA MET A 278 24.74 -9.85 -2.23
C MET A 278 25.49 -8.71 -1.53
N PHE A 279 26.00 -8.98 -0.34
CA PHE A 279 26.64 -8.01 0.54
C PHE A 279 27.91 -8.61 1.16
N PRO A 280 29.03 -8.65 0.42
CA PRO A 280 30.31 -9.18 0.94
C PRO A 280 30.82 -8.44 2.19
N SER A 281 30.49 -7.17 2.31
CA SER A 281 30.57 -6.33 3.53
C SER A 281 29.19 -5.69 3.75
N ILE A 282 28.93 -5.12 4.92
CA ILE A 282 27.64 -4.48 5.25
C ILE A 282 27.84 -3.03 5.66
N LYS A 283 28.78 -2.78 6.58
CA LYS A 283 28.99 -1.47 7.20
C LYS A 283 29.26 -0.37 6.18
N ASP A 284 30.20 -0.61 5.28
CA ASP A 284 30.64 0.35 4.23
C ASP A 284 30.12 -0.06 2.83
N ASN A 285 29.07 -0.86 2.75
CA ASN A 285 28.50 -1.34 1.49
C ASN A 285 27.48 -0.35 0.92
N ASP A 286 27.70 0.09 -0.32
CA ASP A 286 26.83 1.06 -1.00
C ASP A 286 25.44 0.53 -1.34
N ASP A 287 25.28 -0.79 -1.46
CA ASP A 287 23.99 -1.43 -1.77
C ASP A 287 23.17 -1.79 -0.52
N TYR A 288 23.78 -1.76 0.69
CA TYR A 288 23.08 -2.10 1.92
C TYR A 288 22.51 -0.86 2.61
N THR A 289 21.20 -0.77 2.71
CA THR A 289 20.47 0.39 3.26
C THR A 289 20.57 0.44 4.80
N SER A 290 20.66 1.64 5.35
CA SER A 290 20.60 1.93 6.78
C SER A 290 19.17 1.87 7.33
N VAL A 291 19.03 1.64 8.62
CA VAL A 291 17.78 1.90 9.33
C VAL A 291 17.57 3.42 9.38
N ILE A 292 16.35 3.88 9.18
CA ILE A 292 16.02 5.29 8.92
C ILE A 292 16.53 6.27 9.99
N ASN A 293 16.54 5.88 11.25
CA ASN A 293 16.98 6.72 12.36
C ASN A 293 17.31 5.92 13.62
N GLU A 294 17.92 6.61 14.61
CA GLU A 294 18.33 6.02 15.89
C GLU A 294 17.18 5.35 16.66
N ARG A 295 15.98 5.93 16.65
CA ARG A 295 14.81 5.36 17.35
C ARG A 295 14.48 3.97 16.80
N HIS A 296 14.41 3.82 15.47
CA HIS A 296 14.12 2.53 14.84
C HIS A 296 15.29 1.56 14.97
N TYR A 297 16.54 2.06 14.90
CA TYR A 297 17.74 1.27 15.15
C TYR A 297 17.73 0.68 16.56
N SER A 298 17.53 1.50 17.59
CA SER A 298 17.48 1.07 18.99
C SER A 298 16.34 0.07 19.25
N ARG A 299 15.17 0.27 18.63
CA ARG A 299 14.04 -0.67 18.69
C ARG A 299 14.44 -2.04 18.13
N LEU A 300 15.07 -2.08 16.97
CA LEU A 300 15.51 -3.32 16.34
C LEU A 300 16.60 -4.03 17.14
N LYS A 301 17.56 -3.29 17.67
CA LYS A 301 18.58 -3.84 18.60
C LYS A 301 17.91 -4.47 19.83
N SER A 302 16.93 -3.78 20.41
CA SER A 302 16.20 -4.32 21.57
C SER A 302 15.46 -5.63 21.30
N TYR A 303 15.02 -5.88 20.08
CA TYR A 303 14.42 -7.17 19.70
C TYR A 303 15.45 -8.30 19.64
N ILE A 304 16.65 -8.01 19.14
CA ILE A 304 17.76 -9.00 19.11
C ILE A 304 18.20 -9.33 20.54
N ASP A 305 18.35 -8.32 21.38
CA ASP A 305 18.80 -8.47 22.76
C ASP A 305 17.74 -9.24 23.59
N GLU A 306 16.45 -8.88 23.47
CA GLU A 306 15.35 -9.60 24.10
C GLU A 306 15.33 -11.09 23.69
N ALA A 307 15.58 -11.39 22.41
CA ALA A 307 15.64 -12.76 21.92
C ALA A 307 16.82 -13.53 22.52
N LYS A 308 18.02 -12.92 22.60
CA LYS A 308 19.22 -13.50 23.22
C LYS A 308 18.98 -13.78 24.70
N ASP A 309 18.45 -12.81 25.45
CA ASP A 309 18.19 -12.91 26.89
C ASP A 309 17.17 -14.01 27.23
N ASN A 310 16.28 -14.33 26.28
CA ASN A 310 15.31 -15.43 26.43
C ASN A 310 15.80 -16.76 25.82
N GLY A 311 17.10 -16.89 25.53
CA GLY A 311 17.71 -18.13 25.07
C GLY A 311 17.41 -18.53 23.63
N CYS A 312 16.92 -17.59 22.79
CA CYS A 312 16.75 -17.83 21.37
C CYS A 312 18.12 -17.91 20.68
N GLU A 313 18.31 -18.88 19.79
CA GLU A 313 19.46 -18.90 18.91
C GLU A 313 19.39 -17.74 17.92
N VAL A 314 20.41 -16.86 17.99
CA VAL A 314 20.53 -15.67 17.14
C VAL A 314 21.70 -15.85 16.20
N ILE A 315 21.43 -15.80 14.90
CA ILE A 315 22.43 -15.94 13.83
C ILE A 315 22.54 -14.61 13.09
N GLU A 316 23.54 -13.84 13.43
CA GLU A 316 23.91 -12.64 12.71
C GLU A 316 24.71 -13.04 11.45
N ILE A 317 24.27 -12.57 10.28
CA ILE A 317 24.97 -12.85 9.01
C ILE A 317 25.84 -11.65 8.66
N ASN A 318 27.08 -11.71 9.06
CA ASN A 318 28.09 -10.66 8.90
C ASN A 318 29.33 -11.25 8.18
N PRO A 319 29.32 -11.26 6.82
CA PRO A 319 30.34 -11.98 6.05
C PRO A 319 31.77 -11.47 6.24
N ALA A 320 31.94 -10.18 6.49
CA ALA A 320 33.25 -9.55 6.69
C ALA A 320 33.69 -9.44 8.16
N GLU A 321 32.91 -10.03 9.09
CA GLU A 321 33.17 -9.96 10.55
C GLU A 321 33.34 -8.52 11.07
N GLU A 322 32.54 -7.59 10.54
CA GLU A 322 32.63 -6.16 10.83
C GLU A 322 32.11 -5.86 12.26
N ASP A 323 32.71 -4.85 12.91
CA ASP A 323 32.24 -4.31 14.18
C ASP A 323 31.19 -3.21 13.95
N PHE A 324 29.97 -3.43 14.45
CA PHE A 324 28.84 -2.50 14.37
C PHE A 324 28.65 -1.61 15.60
N GLU A 325 29.49 -1.73 16.64
CA GLU A 325 29.42 -0.85 17.82
C GLU A 325 29.85 0.58 17.45
N GLN A 326 30.81 0.69 16.54
CA GLN A 326 31.31 1.98 16.03
C GLN A 326 30.97 2.11 14.54
N GLN A 327 29.88 2.77 14.23
CA GLN A 327 29.46 3.03 12.86
C GLN A 327 28.87 4.44 12.71
N GLU A 328 29.05 5.02 11.53
CA GLU A 328 28.49 6.31 11.13
C GLU A 328 27.01 6.18 10.71
N HIS A 329 26.64 5.01 10.20
CA HIS A 329 25.31 4.70 9.66
C HIS A 329 24.60 3.65 10.51
N TYR A 330 23.30 3.77 10.70
CA TYR A 330 22.46 2.85 11.48
C TYR A 330 22.24 1.50 10.76
N LYS A 331 23.32 0.78 10.39
CA LYS A 331 23.22 -0.52 9.72
C LYS A 331 23.17 -1.65 10.73
N ILE A 332 22.29 -2.62 10.47
CA ILE A 332 22.14 -3.87 11.22
C ILE A 332 22.32 -5.02 10.25
N PRO A 333 23.23 -5.96 10.51
CA PRO A 333 23.37 -7.16 9.68
C PRO A 333 22.07 -7.97 9.61
N PRO A 334 21.78 -8.66 8.50
CA PRO A 334 20.67 -9.58 8.44
C PRO A 334 20.78 -10.62 9.56
N THR A 335 19.75 -10.71 10.39
CA THR A 335 19.77 -11.51 11.61
C THR A 335 18.62 -12.52 11.59
N LEU A 336 18.94 -13.81 11.71
CA LEU A 336 17.95 -14.89 11.85
C LEU A 336 17.74 -15.19 13.33
N LEU A 337 16.49 -15.36 13.72
CA LEU A 337 16.08 -15.81 15.06
C LEU A 337 15.43 -17.19 14.94
N ILE A 338 16.01 -18.20 15.56
CA ILE A 338 15.54 -19.59 15.40
C ILE A 338 14.56 -19.96 16.49
N ASN A 339 13.34 -20.29 16.10
CA ASN A 339 12.23 -20.67 16.99
C ASN A 339 12.03 -19.71 18.18
N PRO A 340 12.00 -18.37 17.98
CA PRO A 340 11.76 -17.42 19.06
C PRO A 340 10.41 -17.70 19.73
N ASP A 341 10.32 -17.42 21.05
CA ASP A 341 9.04 -17.51 21.76
C ASP A 341 8.05 -16.48 21.19
N ASP A 342 6.79 -16.88 21.06
CA ASP A 342 5.75 -16.03 20.50
C ASP A 342 5.41 -14.80 21.36
N ASN A 343 5.79 -14.79 22.65
CA ASN A 343 5.61 -13.65 23.55
C ASN A 343 6.65 -12.54 23.36
N LEU A 344 7.75 -12.81 22.65
CA LEU A 344 8.77 -11.79 22.37
C LEU A 344 8.22 -10.70 21.45
N LYS A 345 8.64 -9.46 21.66
CA LYS A 345 8.18 -8.31 20.88
C LYS A 345 8.39 -8.50 19.38
N VAL A 346 9.50 -9.10 18.97
CA VAL A 346 9.79 -9.42 17.57
C VAL A 346 8.72 -10.32 16.93
N MET A 347 8.00 -11.13 17.71
CA MET A 347 6.90 -11.99 17.26
C MET A 347 5.53 -11.35 17.42
N GLN A 348 5.40 -10.28 18.21
CA GLN A 348 4.15 -9.57 18.44
C GLN A 348 3.99 -8.34 17.56
N GLU A 349 5.08 -7.61 17.29
CA GLU A 349 5.08 -6.38 16.54
C GLU A 349 5.63 -6.60 15.11
N GLU A 350 5.19 -5.78 14.14
CA GLU A 350 5.81 -5.72 12.81
C GLU A 350 7.27 -5.30 12.95
N ILE A 351 8.18 -6.09 12.39
CA ILE A 351 9.62 -5.88 12.60
C ILE A 351 10.10 -4.62 11.88
N PHE A 352 9.76 -4.47 10.61
CA PHE A 352 10.19 -3.34 9.78
C PHE A 352 11.71 -3.09 9.87
N GLY A 353 12.46 -4.17 9.65
CA GLY A 353 13.92 -4.22 9.80
C GLY A 353 14.52 -5.54 9.33
N PRO A 354 15.86 -5.70 9.32
CA PRO A 354 16.56 -6.84 8.74
C PRO A 354 16.66 -8.05 9.68
N ILE A 355 15.65 -8.27 10.51
CA ILE A 355 15.55 -9.42 11.45
C ILE A 355 14.50 -10.38 10.92
N LEU A 356 14.80 -11.66 10.82
CA LEU A 356 13.93 -12.70 10.30
C LEU A 356 13.76 -13.86 11.27
N PRO A 357 12.69 -13.92 12.04
CA PRO A 357 12.28 -15.09 12.79
C PRO A 357 11.96 -16.27 11.88
N ILE A 358 12.45 -17.45 12.26
CA ILE A 358 12.17 -18.73 11.61
C ILE A 358 11.52 -19.64 12.63
N LYS A 359 10.30 -20.08 12.35
CA LYS A 359 9.55 -21.07 13.14
C LYS A 359 9.49 -22.36 12.36
N THR A 360 9.92 -23.45 12.97
CA THR A 360 9.81 -24.77 12.37
C THR A 360 8.46 -25.40 12.64
N TYR A 361 7.98 -26.22 11.68
CA TYR A 361 6.75 -27.00 11.82
C TYR A 361 6.98 -28.47 11.39
N LYS A 362 6.13 -29.37 11.85
CA LYS A 362 6.13 -30.80 11.47
C LYS A 362 5.02 -31.11 10.46
N GLU A 363 3.81 -30.63 10.72
CA GLU A 363 2.65 -30.84 9.86
C GLU A 363 2.22 -29.53 9.21
N PHE A 364 1.91 -29.57 7.91
CA PHE A 364 1.59 -28.36 7.13
C PHE A 364 0.41 -27.56 7.71
N ASP A 365 -0.61 -28.24 8.22
CA ASP A 365 -1.80 -27.58 8.79
C ASP A 365 -1.46 -26.69 10.01
N GLU A 366 -0.37 -26.95 10.73
CA GLU A 366 0.13 -26.08 11.82
C GLU A 366 0.39 -24.67 11.30
N THR A 367 0.85 -24.53 10.04
CA THR A 367 1.14 -23.21 9.44
C THR A 367 -0.11 -22.37 9.27
N ILE A 368 -1.20 -22.99 8.88
CA ILE A 368 -2.50 -22.33 8.68
C ILE A 368 -3.05 -21.84 10.02
N ASP A 369 -3.01 -22.69 11.03
CA ASP A 369 -3.44 -22.36 12.39
C ASP A 369 -2.60 -21.24 12.97
N TYR A 370 -1.28 -21.26 12.74
CA TYR A 370 -0.37 -20.23 13.21
C TYR A 370 -0.64 -18.87 12.57
N VAL A 371 -0.81 -18.83 11.25
CA VAL A 371 -1.14 -17.60 10.53
C VAL A 371 -2.49 -17.02 10.99
N ASN A 372 -3.50 -17.87 11.16
CA ASN A 372 -4.83 -17.43 11.55
C ASN A 372 -4.96 -16.95 13.01
N LYS A 373 -4.00 -17.28 13.87
CA LYS A 373 -3.93 -16.73 15.24
C LYS A 373 -3.42 -15.29 15.29
N LYS A 374 -2.79 -14.82 14.21
CA LYS A 374 -2.27 -13.45 14.11
C LYS A 374 -3.22 -12.54 13.34
N ASP A 375 -2.98 -11.23 13.44
CA ASP A 375 -3.68 -10.24 12.63
C ASP A 375 -3.48 -10.51 11.13
N ARG A 376 -4.52 -10.23 10.34
CA ARG A 376 -4.49 -10.39 8.88
C ARG A 376 -3.43 -9.46 8.27
N PRO A 377 -2.38 -10.01 7.62
CA PRO A 377 -1.26 -9.23 7.10
C PRO A 377 -1.59 -8.57 5.76
N LEU A 378 -0.77 -7.60 5.37
CA LEU A 378 -0.83 -7.00 4.04
C LEU A 378 -0.37 -7.99 2.95
N GLY A 379 0.71 -8.74 3.19
CA GLY A 379 1.23 -9.77 2.29
C GLY A 379 1.31 -11.15 2.92
N LEU A 380 1.19 -12.19 2.08
CA LEU A 380 1.42 -13.59 2.45
C LEU A 380 2.20 -14.27 1.31
N TYR A 381 3.12 -15.16 1.66
CA TYR A 381 4.00 -15.83 0.72
C TYR A 381 3.95 -17.35 0.88
N TYR A 382 3.79 -18.06 -0.25
CA TYR A 382 3.84 -19.50 -0.28
C TYR A 382 4.94 -19.96 -1.24
N PHE A 383 5.80 -20.85 -0.76
CA PHE A 383 6.85 -21.49 -1.58
C PHE A 383 6.62 -23.00 -1.65
N GLY A 384 6.40 -23.51 -2.85
CA GLY A 384 6.17 -24.91 -3.09
C GLY A 384 5.53 -25.19 -4.44
N SER A 385 5.35 -26.47 -4.74
CA SER A 385 4.68 -26.97 -5.95
C SER A 385 3.44 -27.82 -5.66
N ASN A 386 3.05 -27.96 -4.38
CA ASN A 386 1.87 -28.72 -3.98
C ASN A 386 0.60 -27.85 -4.11
N ASN A 387 -0.20 -28.13 -5.14
CA ASN A 387 -1.43 -27.39 -5.43
C ASN A 387 -2.50 -27.52 -4.32
N ASN A 388 -2.53 -28.63 -3.58
CA ASN A 388 -3.50 -28.81 -2.48
C ASN A 388 -3.14 -27.90 -1.28
N GLU A 389 -1.84 -27.83 -0.94
CA GLU A 389 -1.34 -26.92 0.09
C GLU A 389 -1.58 -25.46 -0.31
N LEU A 390 -1.24 -25.08 -1.56
CA LEU A 390 -1.50 -23.74 -2.07
C LEU A 390 -2.99 -23.40 -2.01
N SER A 391 -3.86 -24.32 -2.45
CA SER A 391 -5.31 -24.14 -2.33
C SER A 391 -5.77 -23.98 -0.88
N THR A 392 -5.16 -24.71 0.04
CA THR A 392 -5.45 -24.60 1.48
C THR A 392 -5.04 -23.23 2.01
N VAL A 393 -3.84 -22.75 1.68
CA VAL A 393 -3.39 -21.39 2.02
C VAL A 393 -4.37 -20.34 1.51
N LEU A 394 -4.68 -20.38 0.20
CA LEU A 394 -5.55 -19.37 -0.43
C LEU A 394 -6.98 -19.37 0.11
N ASN A 395 -7.51 -20.52 0.53
CA ASN A 395 -8.90 -20.64 0.98
C ASN A 395 -9.07 -20.52 2.51
N LYS A 396 -8.04 -20.86 3.29
CA LYS A 396 -8.14 -20.88 4.76
C LYS A 396 -7.42 -19.73 5.44
N THR A 397 -6.68 -18.88 4.72
CA THR A 397 -6.07 -17.66 5.27
C THR A 397 -6.62 -16.41 4.59
N THR A 398 -6.41 -15.24 5.22
CA THR A 398 -6.81 -13.95 4.64
C THR A 398 -5.66 -12.96 4.77
N SER A 399 -5.27 -12.35 3.64
CA SER A 399 -4.26 -11.30 3.56
C SER A 399 -4.66 -10.24 2.52
N GLY A 400 -3.98 -9.11 2.47
CA GLY A 400 -4.17 -8.12 1.42
C GLY A 400 -3.83 -8.68 0.04
N GLY A 401 -2.71 -9.39 -0.08
CA GLY A 401 -2.29 -10.06 -1.31
C GLY A 401 -1.42 -11.29 -1.05
N VAL A 402 -1.22 -12.12 -2.07
CA VAL A 402 -0.38 -13.32 -2.01
C VAL A 402 0.61 -13.33 -3.17
N THR A 403 1.88 -13.67 -2.88
CA THR A 403 2.85 -14.03 -3.93
C THR A 403 3.25 -15.49 -3.76
N VAL A 404 3.23 -16.24 -4.86
CA VAL A 404 3.59 -17.65 -4.91
C VAL A 404 5.00 -17.81 -5.47
N ASN A 405 5.85 -18.56 -4.78
CA ASN A 405 7.24 -18.82 -5.13
C ASN A 405 8.13 -17.57 -5.28
N ASP A 406 7.71 -16.46 -4.71
CA ASP A 406 8.50 -15.26 -4.53
C ASP A 406 7.92 -14.42 -3.37
N VAL A 407 8.48 -13.24 -3.11
CA VAL A 407 7.99 -12.30 -2.11
C VAL A 407 7.77 -10.91 -2.73
N ILE A 408 6.90 -10.09 -2.14
CA ILE A 408 6.67 -8.67 -2.49
C ILE A 408 6.00 -8.45 -3.87
N PHE A 409 6.31 -9.21 -4.91
CA PHE A 409 5.99 -8.92 -6.32
C PHE A 409 4.50 -8.64 -6.64
N HIS A 410 3.56 -9.00 -5.78
CA HIS A 410 2.15 -8.64 -6.02
C HIS A 410 1.90 -7.13 -5.94
N VAL A 411 2.72 -6.34 -5.22
CA VAL A 411 2.61 -4.87 -5.19
C VAL A 411 3.00 -4.22 -6.52
N ALA A 412 3.91 -4.85 -7.27
CA ALA A 412 4.34 -4.34 -8.57
C ALA A 412 3.33 -4.60 -9.71
N GLN A 413 2.17 -5.20 -9.40
CA GLN A 413 1.13 -5.51 -10.37
C GLN A 413 0.06 -4.41 -10.39
N ASP A 414 0.40 -3.24 -10.95
CA ASP A 414 -0.49 -2.07 -10.99
C ASP A 414 -1.83 -2.29 -11.73
N ASN A 415 -2.00 -3.41 -12.43
CA ASN A 415 -3.28 -3.79 -13.06
C ASN A 415 -4.19 -4.61 -12.12
N ALA A 416 -3.78 -4.82 -10.87
CA ALA A 416 -4.54 -5.54 -9.86
C ALA A 416 -4.73 -4.65 -8.62
N PRO A 417 -5.80 -4.86 -7.83
CA PRO A 417 -5.99 -4.11 -6.59
C PRO A 417 -4.83 -4.39 -5.62
N PHE A 418 -4.35 -3.34 -4.98
CA PHE A 418 -3.41 -3.43 -3.87
C PHE A 418 -4.00 -2.73 -2.66
N GLY A 419 -4.04 -3.42 -1.54
CA GLY A 419 -4.55 -2.92 -0.26
C GLY A 419 -4.68 -4.01 0.78
N GLY A 420 -4.77 -3.60 2.05
CA GLY A 420 -4.87 -4.48 3.20
C GLY A 420 -6.31 -4.90 3.55
N VAL A 421 -6.44 -5.70 4.62
CA VAL A 421 -7.71 -6.17 5.15
C VAL A 421 -7.74 -6.12 6.68
N GLY A 422 -8.62 -5.32 7.25
CA GLY A 422 -8.73 -5.13 8.70
C GLY A 422 -7.50 -4.46 9.30
N PRO A 423 -6.69 -5.16 10.15
CA PRO A 423 -5.50 -4.57 10.76
C PRO A 423 -4.42 -4.10 9.78
N SER A 424 -4.37 -4.70 8.56
CA SER A 424 -3.44 -4.30 7.51
C SER A 424 -3.96 -3.21 6.58
N GLY A 425 -5.23 -2.80 6.70
CA GLY A 425 -5.76 -1.69 5.92
C GLY A 425 -7.19 -1.85 5.45
N MET A 426 -7.63 -0.91 4.63
CA MET A 426 -8.92 -0.89 3.94
C MET A 426 -8.86 -0.02 2.69
N GLY A 427 -9.61 -0.43 1.67
CA GLY A 427 -9.55 0.17 0.34
C GLY A 427 -8.40 -0.37 -0.50
N SER A 428 -8.21 0.22 -1.68
CA SER A 428 -7.11 -0.08 -2.59
C SER A 428 -6.87 1.09 -3.52
N TYR A 429 -5.63 1.28 -3.99
CA TYR A 429 -5.29 2.46 -4.79
C TYR A 429 -4.63 2.17 -6.14
N HIS A 430 -4.34 0.90 -6.47
CA HIS A 430 -3.79 0.55 -7.78
C HIS A 430 -4.88 0.40 -8.84
N GLY A 431 -4.54 0.71 -10.08
CA GLY A 431 -5.31 0.38 -11.28
C GLY A 431 -6.72 0.94 -11.32
N GLU A 432 -7.62 0.16 -11.91
CA GLU A 432 -9.04 0.50 -12.04
C GLU A 432 -9.73 0.60 -10.69
N GLU A 433 -9.33 -0.24 -9.73
CA GLU A 433 -9.87 -0.23 -8.37
C GLU A 433 -9.51 1.08 -7.65
N GLY A 434 -8.28 1.56 -7.81
CA GLY A 434 -7.86 2.86 -7.28
C GLY A 434 -8.63 4.01 -7.93
N PHE A 435 -8.79 4.01 -9.25
CA PHE A 435 -9.64 4.98 -9.94
C PHE A 435 -11.07 5.00 -9.37
N LYS A 436 -11.67 3.83 -9.16
CA LYS A 436 -13.01 3.71 -8.56
C LYS A 436 -13.07 4.16 -7.10
N ASN A 437 -12.03 3.84 -6.32
CA ASN A 437 -11.91 4.22 -4.92
C ASN A 437 -11.88 5.75 -4.72
N PHE A 438 -11.24 6.47 -5.64
CA PHE A 438 -11.20 7.93 -5.65
C PHE A 438 -12.31 8.57 -6.50
N SER A 439 -13.36 7.81 -6.83
CA SER A 439 -14.51 8.28 -7.61
C SER A 439 -15.82 8.00 -6.89
N HIS A 440 -16.80 8.87 -7.08
CA HIS A 440 -18.19 8.57 -6.72
C HIS A 440 -18.88 7.83 -7.85
N ALA A 441 -19.36 6.62 -7.58
CA ALA A 441 -20.12 5.80 -8.52
C ALA A 441 -21.57 6.27 -8.57
N LYS A 442 -21.89 7.21 -9.47
CA LYS A 442 -23.22 7.81 -9.62
C LYS A 442 -24.13 6.96 -10.49
N THR A 443 -25.20 6.47 -9.90
CA THR A 443 -26.25 5.76 -10.65
C THR A 443 -27.12 6.73 -11.42
N ILE A 444 -27.26 6.50 -12.74
CA ILE A 444 -28.13 7.27 -13.64
C ILE A 444 -29.14 6.32 -14.26
N PHE A 445 -30.38 6.51 -13.85
CA PHE A 445 -31.54 5.81 -14.43
C PHE A 445 -32.32 6.76 -15.32
N THR A 446 -32.51 6.38 -16.58
CA THR A 446 -33.35 7.12 -17.53
C THR A 446 -34.63 6.33 -17.73
N GLN A 447 -35.75 6.92 -17.38
CA GLN A 447 -37.05 6.26 -17.47
C GLN A 447 -37.52 6.14 -18.93
N THR A 448 -38.36 5.12 -19.18
CA THR A 448 -39.08 5.01 -20.46
C THR A 448 -40.00 6.23 -20.69
N LYS A 449 -40.20 6.60 -21.94
CA LYS A 449 -41.15 7.67 -22.33
C LYS A 449 -42.63 7.23 -22.27
N LEU A 450 -42.92 5.94 -22.06
CA LEU A 450 -44.26 5.37 -22.09
C LEU A 450 -44.92 5.48 -20.69
N ASP A 451 -45.57 6.61 -20.40
CA ASP A 451 -46.14 6.88 -19.07
C ASP A 451 -47.25 5.88 -18.66
N ASN A 452 -48.04 5.37 -19.61
CA ASN A 452 -49.07 4.37 -19.39
C ASN A 452 -48.51 3.06 -18.81
N VAL A 453 -47.23 2.73 -19.03
CA VAL A 453 -46.59 1.56 -18.44
C VAL A 453 -46.22 1.87 -16.99
N ILE A 454 -45.75 3.08 -16.71
CA ILE A 454 -45.31 3.51 -15.39
C ILE A 454 -46.52 3.79 -14.47
N SER A 455 -47.64 4.19 -15.04
CA SER A 455 -48.89 4.48 -14.31
C SER A 455 -49.33 3.30 -13.43
N VAL A 456 -48.96 2.07 -13.78
CA VAL A 456 -49.21 0.87 -12.98
C VAL A 456 -48.55 0.94 -11.59
N PHE A 457 -47.50 1.72 -11.42
CA PHE A 457 -46.78 1.91 -10.15
C PHE A 457 -47.28 3.14 -9.36
N ARG A 458 -48.33 3.82 -9.82
CA ARG A 458 -48.87 5.02 -9.18
C ARG A 458 -50.35 4.80 -8.80
N PRO A 459 -50.83 5.40 -7.70
CA PRO A 459 -52.25 5.37 -7.36
C PRO A 459 -53.10 6.12 -8.44
N PRO A 460 -54.40 5.71 -8.61
CA PRO A 460 -55.04 4.60 -7.94
C PRO A 460 -54.61 3.23 -8.50
N TYR A 461 -54.25 2.32 -7.60
CA TYR A 461 -53.77 0.98 -7.97
C TYR A 461 -54.91 0.10 -8.48
N GLY A 462 -54.93 -0.19 -9.78
CA GLY A 462 -55.90 -1.04 -10.42
C GLY A 462 -55.54 -2.54 -10.43
N SER A 463 -56.36 -3.34 -11.12
CA SER A 463 -56.17 -4.80 -11.26
C SER A 463 -54.83 -5.16 -11.93
N LYS A 464 -54.35 -4.33 -12.84
CA LYS A 464 -53.04 -4.51 -13.52
C LYS A 464 -51.88 -4.45 -12.54
N ALA A 465 -51.89 -3.49 -11.61
CA ALA A 465 -50.87 -3.36 -10.56
C ALA A 465 -50.86 -4.57 -9.65
N ARG A 466 -52.04 -5.01 -9.19
CA ARG A 466 -52.18 -6.21 -8.35
C ARG A 466 -51.70 -7.50 -9.03
N LYS A 467 -51.96 -7.63 -10.36
CA LYS A 467 -51.48 -8.78 -11.16
C LYS A 467 -49.94 -8.78 -11.29
N ALA A 468 -49.35 -7.61 -11.57
CA ALA A 468 -47.90 -7.47 -11.65
C ALA A 468 -47.24 -7.81 -10.31
N LEU A 469 -47.78 -7.31 -9.18
CA LEU A 469 -47.26 -7.60 -7.85
C LEU A 469 -47.38 -9.10 -7.50
N LYS A 470 -48.50 -9.75 -7.83
CA LYS A 470 -48.66 -11.19 -7.61
C LYS A 470 -47.62 -12.04 -8.35
N SER A 471 -47.15 -11.60 -9.53
CA SER A 471 -46.10 -12.31 -10.28
C SER A 471 -44.71 -12.12 -9.71
N GLN A 472 -44.47 -11.00 -8.99
CA GLN A 472 -43.19 -10.70 -8.35
C GLN A 472 -43.06 -11.30 -6.94
N ILE A 473 -44.20 -11.53 -6.25
CA ILE A 473 -44.24 -12.07 -4.89
C ILE A 473 -44.22 -13.62 -4.89
N LYS A 474 -44.45 -14.26 -6.03
CA LYS A 474 -44.28 -15.71 -6.15
C LYS A 474 -42.80 -16.06 -6.21
N ALA A 475 -42.36 -16.93 -5.27
CA ALA A 475 -41.00 -17.53 -5.26
C ALA A 475 -40.83 -18.45 -6.49
#